data_df37703d3b6acd3f51c54c91e0ce8495
#
_entry.id   df37703d3b6acd3f51c54c91e0ce8495
#
_cell.length_a   1.000
_cell.length_b   1.000
_cell.length_c   1.000
_cell.angle_alpha   90.00
_cell.angle_beta   90.00
_cell.angle_gamma   90.00
#
_symmetry.space_group_name_H-M   'P 1'
#
loop_
_entity.id
_entity.type
_entity.pdbx_description
1 polymer ?
#
loop_
_entity_poly.entity_id
_entity_poly.type
_entity_poly.pdbx_seq_one_letter_code
_entity_poly.pdbx_strand_id
1 'polypeptide(L)'
;AENMEQAIRMCAEVYQFLRIILKQKGLSTAVGDEGGFAPDLSDSESVLEVILEAVKKAGYEPGKDISIAIDAAASELYDEERGVYVFPGEGKMKGEEVLRDSGEMIEYYEKLAEKFPIVSIEDGLEEDDWEGWKQMTKRLGDKIQLVGDDLFVTNIKRLACGIKLGAANAILIKLNQIGTLSEALDAVEMAQKAGYRAVISHRSGESEDSF
;
A
#
# COMPACT_ATOMS: atom_id res chain seq x y z
N ALA A 1 1.45 -20.01 -1.63
CA ALA A 1 2.39 -20.59 -0.65
C ALA A 1 1.63 -21.56 0.27
N GLU A 2 2.25 -22.66 0.66
CA GLU A 2 1.63 -23.67 1.54
C GLU A 2 1.80 -23.33 3.03
N ASN A 3 2.81 -22.52 3.35
CA ASN A 3 3.12 -22.07 4.70
C ASN A 3 3.91 -20.75 4.66
N MET A 4 4.14 -20.14 5.83
CA MET A 4 4.83 -18.86 5.97
C MET A 4 6.29 -18.94 5.52
N GLU A 5 7.00 -20.03 5.81
CA GLU A 5 8.39 -20.21 5.39
C GLU A 5 8.52 -20.16 3.86
N GLN A 6 7.61 -20.87 3.17
CA GLN A 6 7.56 -20.84 1.71
C GLN A 6 7.20 -19.43 1.18
N ALA A 7 6.26 -18.73 1.82
CA ALA A 7 5.90 -17.37 1.43
C ALA A 7 7.08 -16.43 1.52
N ILE A 8 7.82 -16.44 2.64
CA ILE A 8 9.02 -15.62 2.84
C ILE A 8 10.09 -15.95 1.79
N ARG A 9 10.32 -17.24 1.53
CA ARG A 9 11.28 -17.69 0.52
C ARG A 9 10.91 -17.14 -0.86
N MET A 10 9.64 -17.29 -1.27
CA MET A 10 9.17 -16.79 -2.57
C MET A 10 9.38 -15.28 -2.71
N CYS A 11 9.03 -14.51 -1.69
CA CYS A 11 9.26 -13.06 -1.68
C CYS A 11 10.76 -12.72 -1.75
N ALA A 12 11.61 -13.44 -1.02
CA ALA A 12 13.06 -13.24 -1.03
C ALA A 12 13.67 -13.56 -2.42
N GLU A 13 13.21 -14.61 -3.07
CA GLU A 13 13.63 -14.96 -4.43
C GLU A 13 13.24 -13.87 -5.43
N VAL A 14 12.01 -13.37 -5.40
CA VAL A 14 11.57 -12.24 -6.24
C VAL A 14 12.41 -10.99 -5.97
N TYR A 15 12.68 -10.66 -4.70
CA TYR A 15 13.53 -9.54 -4.32
C TYR A 15 14.95 -9.65 -4.92
N GLN A 16 15.56 -10.84 -4.91
CA GLN A 16 16.88 -11.04 -5.52
C GLN A 16 16.85 -10.90 -7.04
N PHE A 17 15.81 -11.40 -7.72
CA PHE A 17 15.64 -11.21 -9.16
C PHE A 17 15.39 -9.73 -9.49
N LEU A 18 14.60 -9.02 -8.70
CA LEU A 18 14.39 -7.59 -8.85
C LEU A 18 15.71 -6.82 -8.78
N ARG A 19 16.57 -7.14 -7.80
CA ARG A 19 17.92 -6.55 -7.69
C ARG A 19 18.76 -6.78 -8.96
N ILE A 20 18.72 -7.99 -9.52
CA ILE A 20 19.45 -8.32 -10.74
C ILE A 20 18.93 -7.50 -11.93
N ILE A 21 17.60 -7.40 -12.08
CA ILE A 21 16.96 -6.64 -13.16
C ILE A 21 17.32 -5.15 -13.07
N LEU A 22 17.20 -4.56 -11.89
CA LEU A 22 17.54 -3.16 -11.67
C LEU A 22 18.99 -2.87 -12.05
N LYS A 23 19.95 -3.74 -11.64
CA LYS A 23 21.36 -3.63 -12.05
C LYS A 23 21.55 -3.75 -13.56
N GLN A 24 20.86 -4.68 -14.22
CA GLN A 24 20.94 -4.85 -15.68
C GLN A 24 20.40 -3.63 -16.44
N LYS A 25 19.40 -2.95 -15.86
CA LYS A 25 18.83 -1.72 -16.40
C LYS A 25 19.66 -0.45 -16.04
N GLY A 26 20.75 -0.59 -15.28
CA GLY A 26 21.57 0.53 -14.81
C GLY A 26 20.90 1.38 -13.74
N LEU A 27 19.87 0.85 -13.08
CA LEU A 27 19.11 1.53 -12.02
C LEU A 27 19.72 1.29 -10.64
N SER A 28 19.44 2.22 -9.70
CA SER A 28 19.88 2.10 -8.31
C SER A 28 19.31 0.85 -7.64
N THR A 29 20.14 0.19 -6.84
CA THR A 29 19.75 -0.89 -5.92
C THR A 29 19.98 -0.48 -4.48
N ALA A 30 20.08 0.81 -4.18
CA ALA A 30 20.00 1.34 -2.83
C ALA A 30 18.62 1.06 -2.25
N VAL A 31 18.58 0.81 -0.96
CA VAL A 31 17.33 0.50 -0.24
C VAL A 31 16.91 1.70 0.60
N GLY A 32 15.61 1.91 0.70
CA GLY A 32 14.99 2.84 1.64
C GLY A 32 14.88 2.24 3.04
N ASP A 33 14.28 2.98 3.95
CA ASP A 33 14.13 2.60 5.35
C ASP A 33 13.31 1.33 5.56
N GLU A 34 12.34 1.08 4.67
CA GLU A 34 11.53 -0.15 4.65
C GLU A 34 12.24 -1.35 4.00
N GLY A 35 13.51 -1.20 3.59
CA GLY A 35 14.32 -2.28 3.01
C GLY A 35 14.04 -2.59 1.54
N GLY A 36 13.08 -1.91 0.90
CA GLY A 36 12.79 -2.00 -0.53
C GLY A 36 13.76 -1.18 -1.38
N PHE A 37 13.91 -1.54 -2.66
CA PHE A 37 14.68 -0.74 -3.59
C PHE A 37 13.97 0.56 -3.95
N ALA A 38 14.72 1.64 -4.08
CA ALA A 38 14.24 2.97 -4.46
C ALA A 38 14.90 3.45 -5.77
N PRO A 39 14.64 2.79 -6.91
CA PRO A 39 15.13 3.23 -8.20
C PRO A 39 14.35 4.45 -8.72
N ASP A 40 15.00 5.28 -9.52
CA ASP A 40 14.35 6.40 -10.22
C ASP A 40 13.66 5.85 -11.48
N LEU A 41 12.35 5.64 -11.41
CA LEU A 41 11.50 5.14 -12.50
C LEU A 41 10.46 6.21 -12.88
N SER A 42 9.94 6.12 -14.12
CA SER A 42 9.11 7.18 -14.71
C SER A 42 7.74 7.36 -14.06
N ASP A 43 7.16 6.26 -13.63
CA ASP A 43 5.79 6.20 -13.11
C ASP A 43 5.54 4.88 -12.38
N SER A 44 4.38 4.76 -11.73
CA SER A 44 4.01 3.54 -10.99
C SER A 44 3.85 2.32 -11.90
N GLU A 45 3.40 2.50 -13.16
CA GLU A 45 3.28 1.37 -14.09
C GLU A 45 4.64 0.75 -14.36
N SER A 46 5.67 1.58 -14.61
CA SER A 46 7.05 1.13 -14.82
C SER A 46 7.59 0.36 -13.60
N VAL A 47 7.25 0.79 -12.39
CA VAL A 47 7.62 0.09 -11.16
C VAL A 47 6.95 -1.29 -11.12
N LEU A 48 5.64 -1.35 -11.34
CA LEU A 48 4.88 -2.60 -11.33
C LEU A 48 5.34 -3.58 -12.42
N GLU A 49 5.66 -3.08 -13.61
CA GLU A 49 6.20 -3.90 -14.71
C GLU A 49 7.52 -4.56 -14.33
N VAL A 50 8.43 -3.82 -13.70
CA VAL A 50 9.73 -4.37 -13.26
C VAL A 50 9.56 -5.40 -12.15
N ILE A 51 8.61 -5.18 -11.23
CA ILE A 51 8.28 -6.17 -10.19
C ILE A 51 7.71 -7.44 -10.83
N LEU A 52 6.77 -7.33 -11.78
CA LEU A 52 6.22 -8.49 -12.48
C LEU A 52 7.26 -9.24 -13.32
N GLU A 53 8.23 -8.52 -13.91
CA GLU A 53 9.38 -9.14 -14.56
C GLU A 53 10.17 -10.00 -13.57
N ALA A 54 10.40 -9.48 -12.35
CA ALA A 54 11.09 -10.21 -11.29
C ALA A 54 10.33 -11.45 -10.84
N VAL A 55 9.00 -11.34 -10.66
CA VAL A 55 8.13 -12.47 -10.31
C VAL A 55 8.26 -13.60 -11.35
N LYS A 56 8.16 -13.25 -12.64
CA LYS A 56 8.30 -14.22 -13.73
C LYS A 56 9.69 -14.86 -13.80
N LYS A 57 10.75 -14.07 -13.61
CA LYS A 57 12.14 -14.57 -13.60
C LYS A 57 12.42 -15.47 -12.39
N ALA A 58 11.74 -15.26 -11.27
CA ALA A 58 11.80 -16.15 -10.12
C ALA A 58 11.04 -17.47 -10.35
N GLY A 59 10.33 -17.62 -11.45
CA GLY A 59 9.60 -18.83 -11.81
C GLY A 59 8.16 -18.85 -11.30
N TYR A 60 7.61 -17.71 -10.87
CA TYR A 60 6.26 -17.57 -10.35
C TYR A 60 5.31 -16.91 -11.35
N GLU A 61 4.02 -17.25 -11.25
CA GLU A 61 2.96 -16.70 -12.07
C GLU A 61 2.31 -15.50 -11.36
N PRO A 62 2.42 -14.25 -11.94
CA PRO A 62 1.76 -13.08 -11.39
C PRO A 62 0.24 -13.26 -11.28
N GLY A 63 -0.32 -12.86 -10.14
CA GLY A 63 -1.76 -12.94 -9.87
C GLY A 63 -2.24 -14.32 -9.41
N LYS A 64 -1.39 -15.35 -9.52
CA LYS A 64 -1.71 -16.69 -9.04
C LYS A 64 -0.81 -17.10 -7.87
N ASP A 65 0.49 -17.03 -8.05
CA ASP A 65 1.46 -17.36 -7.01
C ASP A 65 1.81 -16.16 -6.15
N ILE A 66 1.94 -14.99 -6.78
CA ILE A 66 2.28 -13.71 -6.16
C ILE A 66 1.37 -12.61 -6.72
N SER A 67 0.73 -11.86 -5.82
CA SER A 67 -0.03 -10.65 -6.10
C SER A 67 0.71 -9.43 -5.54
N ILE A 68 0.25 -8.24 -5.92
CA ILE A 68 0.88 -6.97 -5.53
C ILE A 68 0.01 -6.29 -4.47
N ALA A 69 0.66 -5.77 -3.43
CA ALA A 69 0.11 -4.79 -2.52
C ALA A 69 0.86 -3.46 -2.68
N ILE A 70 0.12 -2.36 -2.65
CA ILE A 70 0.66 -1.00 -2.74
C ILE A 70 0.42 -0.31 -1.40
N ASP A 71 1.45 0.34 -0.87
CA ASP A 71 1.32 1.41 0.10
C ASP A 71 1.60 2.71 -0.66
N ALA A 72 0.57 3.54 -0.82
CA ALA A 72 0.66 4.77 -1.60
C ALA A 72 1.11 5.96 -0.78
N ALA A 73 0.94 5.90 0.55
CA ALA A 73 1.24 6.99 1.49
C ALA A 73 0.78 8.35 0.94
N ALA A 74 -0.47 8.41 0.45
CA ALA A 74 -0.93 9.50 -0.40
C ALA A 74 -0.99 10.86 0.31
N SER A 75 -1.06 10.87 1.66
CA SER A 75 -0.94 12.11 2.45
C SER A 75 0.38 12.84 2.19
N GLU A 76 1.48 12.11 1.92
CA GLU A 76 2.78 12.72 1.60
C GLU A 76 2.80 13.42 0.21
N LEU A 77 1.87 13.07 -0.66
CA LEU A 77 1.73 13.66 -1.99
C LEU A 77 0.72 14.82 -2.01
N TYR A 78 -0.04 14.99 -0.92
CA TYR A 78 -1.16 15.92 -0.89
C TYR A 78 -0.72 17.35 -0.60
N ASP A 79 -1.12 18.26 -1.48
CA ASP A 79 -0.95 19.71 -1.32
C ASP A 79 -2.26 20.28 -0.75
N GLU A 80 -2.28 20.57 0.56
CA GLU A 80 -3.46 21.08 1.26
C GLU A 80 -3.96 22.42 0.72
N GLU A 81 -3.05 23.31 0.26
CA GLU A 81 -3.43 24.63 -0.26
C GLU A 81 -4.17 24.52 -1.60
N ARG A 82 -3.79 23.53 -2.41
CA ARG A 82 -4.33 23.31 -3.75
C ARG A 82 -5.44 22.26 -3.79
N GLY A 83 -5.54 21.42 -2.76
CA GLY A 83 -6.50 20.31 -2.68
C GLY A 83 -6.24 19.21 -3.71
N VAL A 84 -4.97 18.94 -4.05
CA VAL A 84 -4.57 17.98 -5.08
C VAL A 84 -3.35 17.17 -4.66
N TYR A 85 -3.17 16.01 -5.25
CA TYR A 85 -1.99 15.18 -5.11
C TYR A 85 -0.96 15.56 -6.17
N VAL A 86 0.28 15.81 -5.76
CA VAL A 86 1.40 16.20 -6.61
C VAL A 86 2.32 15.02 -6.82
N PHE A 87 2.66 14.73 -8.09
CA PHE A 87 3.55 13.63 -8.48
C PHE A 87 4.87 14.16 -9.03
N PRO A 88 5.82 14.58 -8.18
CA PRO A 88 7.04 15.23 -8.64
C PRO A 88 7.93 14.32 -9.48
N GLY A 89 7.93 13.01 -9.19
CA GLY A 89 8.67 12.00 -9.96
C GLY A 89 8.17 11.91 -11.41
N GLU A 90 6.84 11.74 -11.57
CA GLU A 90 6.22 11.72 -12.90
C GLU A 90 6.41 13.05 -13.63
N GLY A 91 6.24 14.18 -12.92
CA GLY A 91 6.39 15.51 -13.48
C GLY A 91 7.80 15.76 -14.02
N LYS A 92 8.83 15.38 -13.26
CA LYS A 92 10.24 15.46 -13.71
C LYS A 92 10.47 14.67 -15.00
N MET A 93 9.88 13.49 -15.12
CA MET A 93 10.06 12.63 -16.29
C MET A 93 9.26 13.12 -17.51
N LYS A 94 8.07 13.69 -17.28
CA LYS A 94 7.22 14.23 -18.35
C LYS A 94 7.59 15.66 -18.77
N GLY A 95 8.32 16.40 -17.92
CA GLY A 95 8.66 17.81 -18.12
C GLY A 95 7.50 18.76 -17.87
N GLU A 96 6.48 18.30 -17.15
CA GLU A 96 5.29 19.08 -16.76
C GLU A 96 4.83 18.68 -15.36
N GLU A 97 4.09 19.54 -14.67
CA GLU A 97 3.53 19.21 -13.36
C GLU A 97 2.42 18.17 -13.52
N VAL A 98 2.47 17.09 -12.73
CA VAL A 98 1.43 16.04 -12.73
C VAL A 98 0.65 16.15 -11.44
N LEU A 99 -0.63 16.45 -11.58
CA LEU A 99 -1.58 16.65 -10.48
C LEU A 99 -2.77 15.70 -10.64
N ARG A 100 -3.35 15.29 -9.51
CA ARG A 100 -4.59 14.52 -9.48
C ARG A 100 -5.45 15.00 -8.32
N ASP A 101 -6.74 15.14 -8.52
CA ASP A 101 -7.71 15.23 -7.43
C ASP A 101 -8.06 13.83 -6.90
N SER A 102 -8.89 13.75 -5.86
CA SER A 102 -9.28 12.45 -5.25
C SER A 102 -10.01 11.54 -6.24
N GLY A 103 -10.82 12.09 -7.12
CA GLY A 103 -11.52 11.33 -8.17
C GLY A 103 -10.54 10.76 -9.19
N GLU A 104 -9.59 11.56 -9.65
CA GLU A 104 -8.52 11.16 -10.57
C GLU A 104 -7.56 10.14 -9.94
N MET A 105 -7.30 10.23 -8.61
CA MET A 105 -6.55 9.21 -7.87
C MET A 105 -7.29 7.87 -7.88
N ILE A 106 -8.59 7.86 -7.62
CA ILE A 106 -9.38 6.63 -7.65
C ILE A 106 -9.37 6.02 -9.06
N GLU A 107 -9.57 6.82 -10.11
CA GLU A 107 -9.47 6.34 -11.49
C GLU A 107 -8.09 5.80 -11.84
N TYR A 108 -7.05 6.41 -11.29
CA TYR A 108 -5.69 5.94 -11.47
C TYR A 108 -5.49 4.54 -10.87
N TYR A 109 -5.98 4.30 -9.64
CA TYR A 109 -5.92 2.98 -9.01
C TYR A 109 -6.78 1.94 -9.75
N GLU A 110 -7.94 2.32 -10.27
CA GLU A 110 -8.75 1.42 -11.10
C GLU A 110 -7.98 0.94 -12.33
N LYS A 111 -7.34 1.86 -13.07
CA LYS A 111 -6.53 1.53 -14.24
C LYS A 111 -5.35 0.63 -13.90
N LEU A 112 -4.68 0.90 -12.77
CA LEU A 112 -3.60 0.04 -12.30
C LEU A 112 -4.10 -1.36 -11.93
N ALA A 113 -5.24 -1.46 -11.23
CA ALA A 113 -5.82 -2.73 -10.82
C ALA A 113 -6.40 -3.55 -12.00
N GLU A 114 -6.81 -2.91 -13.09
CA GLU A 114 -7.19 -3.59 -14.33
C GLU A 114 -5.99 -4.21 -15.05
N LYS A 115 -4.83 -3.55 -14.98
CA LYS A 115 -3.61 -3.95 -15.70
C LYS A 115 -2.72 -4.90 -14.89
N PHE A 116 -2.73 -4.77 -13.56
CA PHE A 116 -1.82 -5.47 -12.65
C PHE A 116 -2.59 -6.25 -11.59
N PRO A 117 -2.03 -7.37 -11.08
CA PRO A 117 -2.68 -8.20 -10.06
C PRO A 117 -2.60 -7.56 -8.66
N ILE A 118 -3.17 -6.37 -8.50
CA ILE A 118 -3.20 -5.62 -7.25
C ILE A 118 -4.35 -6.16 -6.39
N VAL A 119 -4.05 -6.54 -5.16
CA VAL A 119 -5.02 -7.09 -4.20
C VAL A 119 -5.20 -6.22 -2.95
N SER A 120 -4.30 -5.27 -2.73
CA SER A 120 -4.35 -4.36 -1.59
C SER A 120 -3.78 -2.99 -1.94
N ILE A 121 -4.42 -1.93 -1.45
CA ILE A 121 -3.95 -0.54 -1.50
C ILE A 121 -4.05 0.01 -0.09
N GLU A 122 -2.91 0.46 0.44
CA GLU A 122 -2.79 1.12 1.73
C GLU A 122 -2.64 2.62 1.50
N ASP A 123 -3.33 3.41 2.32
CA ASP A 123 -3.33 4.88 2.32
C ASP A 123 -3.39 5.51 0.92
N GLY A 124 -4.39 5.05 0.15
CA GLY A 124 -4.57 5.46 -1.24
C GLY A 124 -5.02 6.92 -1.42
N LEU A 125 -5.51 7.57 -0.37
CA LEU A 125 -5.92 8.96 -0.33
C LEU A 125 -5.44 9.61 0.97
N GLU A 126 -5.49 10.94 1.01
CA GLU A 126 -5.16 11.75 2.18
C GLU A 126 -6.00 11.31 3.40
N GLU A 127 -5.42 11.37 4.60
CA GLU A 127 -5.92 10.76 5.84
C GLU A 127 -7.23 11.36 6.38
N ASP A 128 -7.60 12.56 5.96
CA ASP A 128 -8.84 13.23 6.33
C ASP A 128 -9.83 13.39 5.16
N ASP A 129 -9.50 12.89 3.96
CA ASP A 129 -10.41 12.86 2.81
C ASP A 129 -11.46 11.73 2.94
N TRP A 130 -12.30 11.81 3.95
CA TRP A 130 -13.33 10.79 4.24
C TRP A 130 -14.30 10.55 3.08
N GLU A 131 -14.63 11.59 2.30
CA GLU A 131 -15.54 11.43 1.16
C GLU A 131 -14.85 10.73 -0.02
N GLY A 132 -13.60 11.06 -0.29
CA GLY A 132 -12.77 10.35 -1.27
C GLY A 132 -12.61 8.87 -0.89
N TRP A 133 -12.29 8.58 0.37
CA TRP A 133 -12.18 7.22 0.87
C TRP A 133 -13.47 6.41 0.72
N LYS A 134 -14.62 7.00 1.02
CA LYS A 134 -15.92 6.36 0.82
C LYS A 134 -16.17 6.06 -0.66
N GLN A 135 -15.84 7.00 -1.57
CA GLN A 135 -15.97 6.79 -3.01
C GLN A 135 -15.03 5.70 -3.50
N MET A 136 -13.76 5.71 -3.06
CA MET A 136 -12.78 4.67 -3.37
C MET A 136 -13.26 3.30 -2.90
N THR A 137 -13.79 3.21 -1.68
CA THR A 137 -14.32 1.95 -1.13
C THR A 137 -15.49 1.44 -1.95
N LYS A 138 -16.39 2.31 -2.37
CA LYS A 138 -17.54 1.95 -3.21
C LYS A 138 -17.10 1.40 -4.59
N ARG A 139 -16.01 1.93 -5.16
CA ARG A 139 -15.55 1.56 -6.51
C ARG A 139 -14.63 0.33 -6.51
N LEU A 140 -13.78 0.20 -5.50
CA LEU A 140 -12.70 -0.81 -5.45
C LEU A 140 -12.87 -1.84 -4.34
N GLY A 141 -13.61 -1.53 -3.26
CA GLY A 141 -13.61 -2.31 -2.03
C GLY A 141 -14.15 -3.74 -2.14
N ASP A 142 -14.96 -4.04 -3.15
CA ASP A 142 -15.43 -5.42 -3.41
C ASP A 142 -14.32 -6.33 -3.96
N LYS A 143 -13.26 -5.77 -4.54
CA LYS A 143 -12.20 -6.52 -5.22
C LYS A 143 -10.84 -6.35 -4.55
N ILE A 144 -10.61 -5.23 -3.90
CA ILE A 144 -9.31 -4.80 -3.36
C ILE A 144 -9.44 -4.56 -1.86
N GLN A 145 -8.47 -5.02 -1.10
CA GLN A 145 -8.30 -4.64 0.28
C GLN A 145 -7.83 -3.19 0.35
N LEU A 146 -8.63 -2.32 0.96
CA LEU A 146 -8.31 -0.90 1.16
C LEU A 146 -7.95 -0.72 2.64
N VAL A 147 -6.66 -0.51 2.88
CA VAL A 147 -6.09 -0.45 4.22
C VAL A 147 -5.89 1.00 4.64
N GLY A 148 -6.40 1.36 5.83
CA GLY A 148 -6.08 2.64 6.44
C GLY A 148 -4.99 2.45 7.52
N ASP A 149 -3.81 3.03 7.28
CA ASP A 149 -2.76 3.24 8.27
C ASP A 149 -2.92 4.65 8.87
N ASP A 150 -2.53 5.68 8.14
CA ASP A 150 -2.68 7.09 8.58
C ASP A 150 -4.15 7.49 8.72
N LEU A 151 -5.03 6.96 7.88
CA LEU A 151 -6.47 7.14 8.00
C LEU A 151 -6.99 6.78 9.39
N PHE A 152 -6.51 5.71 10.01
CA PHE A 152 -7.04 5.18 11.27
C PHE A 152 -6.08 5.30 12.46
N VAL A 153 -4.77 5.32 12.24
CA VAL A 153 -3.70 5.37 13.27
C VAL A 153 -3.94 4.43 14.45
N THR A 154 -4.47 3.23 14.20
CA THR A 154 -4.88 2.23 15.20
C THR A 154 -5.89 2.78 16.23
N ASN A 155 -6.61 3.86 15.91
CA ASN A 155 -7.47 4.60 16.81
C ASN A 155 -8.95 4.20 16.63
N ILE A 156 -9.58 3.69 17.70
CA ILE A 156 -10.99 3.24 17.68
C ILE A 156 -11.99 4.34 17.29
N LYS A 157 -11.70 5.62 17.57
CA LYS A 157 -12.60 6.72 17.20
C LYS A 157 -12.55 7.00 15.70
N ARG A 158 -11.34 7.02 15.09
CA ARG A 158 -11.19 7.15 13.66
C ARG A 158 -11.74 5.93 12.92
N LEU A 159 -11.48 4.72 13.45
CA LEU A 159 -12.05 3.49 12.90
C LEU A 159 -13.59 3.50 12.94
N ALA A 160 -14.19 3.89 14.06
CA ALA A 160 -15.66 4.01 14.16
C ALA A 160 -16.25 5.02 13.17
N CYS A 161 -15.53 6.13 12.90
CA CYS A 161 -15.88 7.08 11.86
C CYS A 161 -15.87 6.42 10.47
N GLY A 162 -14.77 5.76 10.12
CA GLY A 162 -14.63 5.06 8.84
C GLY A 162 -15.70 3.99 8.62
N ILE A 163 -15.97 3.16 9.64
CA ILE A 163 -17.03 2.15 9.58
C ILE A 163 -18.40 2.80 9.32
N LYS A 164 -18.70 3.88 10.02
CA LYS A 164 -19.99 4.62 9.85
C LYS A 164 -20.12 5.20 8.45
N LEU A 165 -19.03 5.67 7.84
CA LEU A 165 -19.01 6.28 6.51
C LEU A 165 -18.88 5.25 5.39
N GLY A 166 -18.48 4.03 5.68
CA GLY A 166 -18.13 3.01 4.69
C GLY A 166 -16.82 3.33 3.97
N ALA A 167 -15.83 3.86 4.71
CA ALA A 167 -14.51 4.23 4.22
C ALA A 167 -13.50 3.15 4.57
N ALA A 168 -12.74 2.63 3.60
CA ALA A 168 -11.84 1.48 3.71
C ALA A 168 -12.56 0.14 3.99
N ASN A 169 -11.84 -0.95 4.06
CA ASN A 169 -12.32 -2.27 4.47
C ASN A 169 -11.29 -3.06 5.30
N ALA A 170 -10.18 -2.41 5.62
CA ALA A 170 -9.13 -2.95 6.49
C ALA A 170 -8.46 -1.81 7.28
N ILE A 171 -7.90 -2.13 8.42
CA ILE A 171 -7.10 -1.24 9.26
C ILE A 171 -5.71 -1.84 9.45
N LEU A 172 -4.67 -1.02 9.39
CA LEU A 172 -3.33 -1.40 9.82
C LEU A 172 -3.20 -1.22 11.33
N ILE A 173 -2.63 -2.22 12.00
CA ILE A 173 -2.48 -2.23 13.45
C ILE A 173 -1.01 -2.00 13.81
N LYS A 174 -0.76 -0.89 14.47
CA LYS A 174 0.55 -0.48 14.98
C LYS A 174 0.44 -0.19 16.47
N LEU A 175 0.91 -1.10 17.31
CA LEU A 175 0.77 -1.01 18.78
C LEU A 175 1.24 0.32 19.36
N ASN A 176 2.35 0.85 18.85
CA ASN A 176 2.94 2.09 19.35
C ASN A 176 2.26 3.37 18.85
N GLN A 177 1.35 3.32 17.88
CA GLN A 177 0.56 4.49 17.46
C GLN A 177 -0.50 4.83 18.51
N ILE A 178 -1.22 3.82 19.04
CA ILE A 178 -2.23 4.03 20.08
C ILE A 178 -1.63 3.96 21.48
N GLY A 179 -0.57 3.20 21.68
CA GLY A 179 0.26 3.22 22.88
C GLY A 179 0.01 2.10 23.91
N THR A 180 -1.09 1.38 23.85
CA THR A 180 -1.35 0.23 24.72
C THR A 180 -1.84 -0.98 23.94
N LEU A 181 -1.50 -2.18 24.41
CA LEU A 181 -1.98 -3.43 23.84
C LEU A 181 -3.51 -3.53 23.90
N SER A 182 -4.11 -3.10 25.02
CA SER A 182 -5.57 -3.16 25.19
C SER A 182 -6.30 -2.33 24.14
N GLU A 183 -5.87 -1.09 23.90
CA GLU A 183 -6.48 -0.24 22.87
C GLU A 183 -6.27 -0.80 21.45
N ALA A 184 -5.10 -1.39 21.17
CA ALA A 184 -4.86 -2.06 19.91
C ALA A 184 -5.78 -3.28 19.70
N LEU A 185 -5.99 -4.10 20.76
CA LEU A 185 -6.92 -5.22 20.71
C LEU A 185 -8.38 -4.75 20.57
N ASP A 186 -8.76 -3.65 21.19
CA ASP A 186 -10.10 -3.03 21.02
C ASP A 186 -10.31 -2.60 19.56
N ALA A 187 -9.28 -2.05 18.92
CA ALA A 187 -9.34 -1.69 17.48
C ALA A 187 -9.50 -2.94 16.61
N VAL A 188 -8.75 -4.01 16.88
CA VAL A 188 -8.87 -5.29 16.16
C VAL A 188 -10.29 -5.86 16.32
N GLU A 189 -10.81 -5.91 17.55
CA GLU A 189 -12.15 -6.43 17.82
C GLU A 189 -13.24 -5.61 17.12
N MET A 190 -13.12 -4.27 17.15
CA MET A 190 -14.05 -3.38 16.46
C MET A 190 -14.02 -3.59 14.95
N ALA A 191 -12.82 -3.68 14.34
CA ALA A 191 -12.65 -3.95 12.93
C ALA A 191 -13.33 -5.27 12.52
N GLN A 192 -13.04 -6.35 13.25
CA GLN A 192 -13.61 -7.68 12.97
C GLN A 192 -15.14 -7.70 13.11
N LYS A 193 -15.69 -7.06 14.13
CA LYS A 193 -17.17 -6.95 14.32
C LYS A 193 -17.85 -6.19 13.16
N ALA A 194 -17.14 -5.25 12.54
CA ALA A 194 -17.63 -4.49 11.39
C ALA A 194 -17.37 -5.17 10.03
N GLY A 195 -16.72 -6.33 10.02
CA GLY A 195 -16.33 -7.03 8.79
C GLY A 195 -15.06 -6.47 8.12
N TYR A 196 -14.32 -5.59 8.79
CA TYR A 196 -13.02 -5.12 8.34
C TYR A 196 -11.95 -6.15 8.66
N ARG A 197 -10.89 -6.16 7.87
CA ARG A 197 -9.68 -6.92 8.18
C ARG A 197 -8.74 -6.11 9.07
N ALA A 198 -8.04 -6.78 9.98
CA ALA A 198 -6.94 -6.22 10.74
C ALA A 198 -5.63 -6.75 10.15
N VAL A 199 -4.77 -5.85 9.69
CA VAL A 199 -3.45 -6.14 9.16
C VAL A 199 -2.43 -5.74 10.21
N ILE A 200 -1.64 -6.71 10.68
CA ILE A 200 -0.63 -6.45 11.70
C ILE A 200 0.64 -5.94 11.01
N SER A 201 1.05 -4.74 11.39
CA SER A 201 2.25 -4.09 10.85
C SER A 201 3.49 -4.46 11.65
N HIS A 202 4.63 -4.45 10.97
CA HIS A 202 5.94 -4.35 11.64
C HIS A 202 6.19 -2.95 12.19
N ARG A 203 7.18 -2.82 13.06
CA ARG A 203 7.73 -1.53 13.48
C ARG A 203 9.25 -1.57 13.39
N SER A 204 9.87 -0.38 13.18
CA SER A 204 11.32 -0.26 13.17
C SER A 204 11.90 -0.64 14.53
N GLY A 205 12.94 -1.47 14.55
CA GLY A 205 13.60 -1.93 15.77
C GLY A 205 12.97 -3.18 16.42
N GLU A 206 11.94 -3.75 15.82
CA GLU A 206 11.45 -5.09 16.19
C GLU A 206 12.54 -6.13 15.94
N SER A 207 12.66 -7.09 16.85
CA SER A 207 13.67 -8.14 16.79
C SER A 207 13.02 -9.52 16.98
N GLU A 208 13.44 -10.28 17.98
CA GLU A 208 12.97 -11.64 18.23
C GLU A 208 11.70 -11.72 19.08
N ASP A 209 11.22 -10.61 19.63
CA ASP A 209 10.02 -10.56 20.43
C ASP A 209 8.79 -10.72 19.55
N SER A 210 8.05 -11.79 19.78
CA SER A 210 6.86 -12.16 19.01
C SER A 210 5.55 -11.77 19.68
N PHE A 211 5.62 -11.05 20.80
CA PHE A 211 4.44 -10.63 21.56
C PHE A 211 3.93 -9.25 21.15
#